data_bc2caf5e55abd5aa3b32aa4f0a31e9a2
#
_entry.id   bc2caf5e55abd5aa3b32aa4f0a31e9a2
#
_cell.length_a   1.000
_cell.length_b   1.000
_cell.length_c   1.000
_cell.angle_alpha   90.00
_cell.angle_beta   90.00
_cell.angle_gamma   90.00
#
_symmetry.space_group_name_H-M   'P 1'
#
loop_
_entity.id
_entity.type
_entity.pdbx_description
1 polymer ?
#
loop_
_entity_poly.entity_id
_entity_poly.type
_entity_poly.pdbx_seq_one_letter_code
_entity_poly.pdbx_strand_id
1 'polypeptide(L)'
;VRARVRPATPDPDVQLLDGNVLVALTDAAHVHHEQAAAWFANSGHLFATCPITQGTLLRMLLRLGGAPDIQAALAVLGALTSHARHRFWPDDIGYGAVLTRGLQGHRQVTDAYLAALARHHHGRLVTFDRGLAALHGDVATLIG
;
A
#
# COMPACT_ATOMS: atom_id res chain seq x y z
N VAL A 1 -25.71 -26.51 10.12
CA VAL A 1 -25.72 -25.71 8.87
C VAL A 1 -24.44 -24.89 8.80
N ARG A 2 -23.57 -25.24 7.90
CA ARG A 2 -22.37 -24.45 7.67
C ARG A 2 -22.79 -23.13 7.07
N ALA A 3 -22.45 -22.02 7.74
CA ALA A 3 -22.56 -20.70 7.15
C ALA A 3 -21.73 -20.70 5.84
N ARG A 4 -22.39 -20.40 4.75
CA ARG A 4 -21.67 -20.18 3.49
C ARG A 4 -20.75 -18.97 3.69
N VAL A 5 -19.45 -19.21 3.62
CA VAL A 5 -18.49 -18.11 3.50
C VAL A 5 -18.78 -17.46 2.14
N ARG A 6 -19.33 -16.25 2.17
CA ARG A 6 -19.46 -15.47 0.94
C ARG A 6 -18.06 -15.19 0.43
N PRO A 7 -17.75 -15.45 -0.86
CA PRO A 7 -16.53 -14.90 -1.44
C PRO A 7 -16.51 -13.40 -1.19
N ALA A 8 -15.35 -12.89 -0.78
CA ALA A 8 -15.19 -11.46 -0.58
C ALA A 8 -15.65 -10.74 -1.86
N THR A 9 -16.66 -9.90 -1.75
CA THR A 9 -17.09 -9.06 -2.87
C THR A 9 -15.96 -8.10 -3.19
N PRO A 10 -15.47 -8.02 -4.43
CA PRO A 10 -14.47 -7.03 -4.80
C PRO A 10 -14.96 -5.64 -4.41
N ASP A 11 -14.14 -4.90 -3.72
CA ASP A 11 -14.41 -3.51 -3.38
C ASP A 11 -13.46 -2.62 -4.19
N PRO A 12 -13.93 -1.99 -5.30
CA PRO A 12 -13.09 -1.15 -6.14
C PRO A 12 -12.61 0.11 -5.42
N ASP A 13 -13.21 0.44 -4.28
CA ASP A 13 -12.85 1.60 -3.48
C ASP A 13 -11.75 1.31 -2.46
N VAL A 14 -11.33 0.04 -2.31
CA VAL A 14 -10.19 -0.28 -1.44
C VAL A 14 -8.90 0.13 -2.12
N GLN A 15 -8.09 0.90 -1.40
CA GLN A 15 -6.87 1.50 -1.91
C GLN A 15 -5.65 0.92 -1.19
N LEU A 16 -4.85 0.15 -1.93
CA LEU A 16 -3.55 -0.32 -1.45
C LEU A 16 -2.60 0.87 -1.38
N LEU A 17 -2.07 1.13 -0.20
CA LEU A 17 -1.11 2.22 -0.02
C LEU A 17 0.30 1.70 -0.29
N ASP A 18 0.99 2.32 -1.24
CA ASP A 18 2.41 2.09 -1.48
C ASP A 18 3.21 2.35 -0.20
N GLY A 19 4.32 1.65 -0.03
CA GLY A 19 5.15 1.77 1.17
C GLY A 19 5.55 3.21 1.49
N ASN A 20 5.88 4.02 0.49
CA ASN A 20 6.22 5.43 0.67
C ASN A 20 5.03 6.26 1.19
N VAL A 21 3.82 5.93 0.80
CA VAL A 21 2.61 6.57 1.33
C VAL A 21 2.41 6.21 2.80
N LEU A 22 2.61 4.94 3.15
CA LEU A 22 2.51 4.49 4.55
C LEU A 22 3.53 5.21 5.45
N VAL A 23 4.77 5.36 5.00
CA VAL A 23 5.80 6.08 5.74
C VAL A 23 5.43 7.54 5.91
N ALA A 24 5.03 8.20 4.82
CA ALA A 24 4.61 9.61 4.87
C ALA A 24 3.43 9.83 5.81
N LEU A 25 2.48 8.90 5.82
CA LEU A 25 1.29 8.99 6.66
C LEU A 25 1.63 8.82 8.15
N THR A 26 2.57 7.95 8.49
CA THR A 26 2.87 7.56 9.87
C THR A 26 4.06 8.31 10.49
N ASP A 27 4.93 8.92 9.69
CA ASP A 27 6.08 9.69 10.16
C ASP A 27 5.82 11.19 9.95
N ALA A 28 5.56 11.90 11.05
CA ALA A 28 5.26 13.34 11.01
C ALA A 28 6.43 14.18 10.49
N ALA A 29 7.67 13.67 10.54
CA ALA A 29 8.86 14.35 10.01
C ALA A 29 9.06 14.12 8.50
N HIS A 30 8.27 13.25 7.88
CA HIS A 30 8.38 12.97 6.45
C HIS A 30 8.00 14.19 5.61
N VAL A 31 8.76 14.46 4.55
CA VAL A 31 8.55 15.61 3.67
C VAL A 31 7.13 15.67 3.06
N HIS A 32 6.52 14.52 2.82
CA HIS A 32 5.17 14.41 2.26
C HIS A 32 4.09 14.08 3.31
N HIS A 33 4.40 14.24 4.59
CA HIS A 33 3.45 13.89 5.66
C HIS A 33 2.14 14.66 5.55
N GLU A 34 2.19 15.97 5.35
CA GLU A 34 0.98 16.79 5.27
C GLU A 34 0.10 16.40 4.09
N GLN A 35 0.69 16.12 2.94
CA GLN A 35 -0.03 15.67 1.75
C GLN A 35 -0.70 14.32 1.98
N ALA A 36 0.02 13.37 2.57
CA ALA A 36 -0.50 12.04 2.86
C ALA A 36 -1.64 12.10 3.89
N ALA A 37 -1.47 12.87 4.96
CA ALA A 37 -2.46 13.04 6.00
C ALA A 37 -3.74 13.70 5.47
N ALA A 38 -3.61 14.75 4.65
CA ALA A 38 -4.73 15.42 4.04
C ALA A 38 -5.50 14.50 3.08
N TRP A 39 -4.77 13.76 2.24
CA TRP A 39 -5.38 12.78 1.35
C TRP A 39 -6.15 11.72 2.14
N PHE A 40 -5.54 11.16 3.18
CA PHE A 40 -6.15 10.12 4.02
C PHE A 40 -7.42 10.63 4.72
N ALA A 41 -7.38 11.84 5.25
CA ALA A 41 -8.53 12.45 5.93
C ALA A 41 -9.70 12.71 4.96
N ASN A 42 -9.40 13.06 3.70
CA ASN A 42 -10.40 13.45 2.72
C ASN A 42 -10.91 12.30 1.85
N SER A 43 -10.16 11.19 1.73
CA SER A 43 -10.52 10.13 0.80
C SER A 43 -11.77 9.36 1.22
N GLY A 44 -11.96 9.13 2.51
CA GLY A 44 -13.08 8.34 3.03
C GLY A 44 -13.05 6.85 2.64
N HIS A 45 -12.14 6.41 1.79
CA HIS A 45 -12.07 5.04 1.30
C HIS A 45 -11.43 4.08 2.31
N LEU A 46 -11.76 2.80 2.17
CA LEU A 46 -11.00 1.73 2.80
C LEU A 46 -9.58 1.72 2.22
N PHE A 47 -8.60 1.44 3.05
CA PHE A 47 -7.22 1.29 2.60
C PHE A 47 -6.68 -0.09 2.96
N ALA A 48 -5.79 -0.60 2.13
CA ALA A 48 -5.18 -1.89 2.32
C ALA A 48 -3.68 -1.77 2.57
N THR A 49 -3.16 -2.72 3.31
CA THR A 49 -1.73 -3.06 3.35
C THR A 49 -1.56 -4.53 2.99
N CYS A 50 -0.39 -4.88 2.50
CA CYS A 50 0.01 -6.26 2.24
C CYS A 50 1.38 -6.52 2.89
N PRO A 51 1.85 -7.77 2.97
CA PRO A 51 3.14 -8.07 3.58
C PRO A 51 4.31 -7.23 3.02
N ILE A 52 4.32 -6.98 1.71
CA ILE A 52 5.38 -6.18 1.06
C ILE A 52 5.34 -4.73 1.54
N THR A 53 4.18 -4.08 1.52
CA THR A 53 4.08 -2.68 1.95
C THR A 53 4.31 -2.52 3.46
N GLN A 54 3.87 -3.49 4.26
CA GLN A 54 4.17 -3.52 5.69
C GLN A 54 5.68 -3.64 5.95
N GLY A 55 6.36 -4.52 5.24
CA GLY A 55 7.82 -4.67 5.33
C GLY A 55 8.56 -3.40 4.93
N THR A 56 8.11 -2.73 3.89
CA THR A 56 8.65 -1.44 3.46
C THR A 56 8.48 -0.38 4.57
N LEU A 57 7.30 -0.30 5.17
CA LEU A 57 7.05 0.62 6.28
C LEU A 57 8.03 0.38 7.43
N LEU A 58 8.16 -0.86 7.89
CA LEU A 58 9.06 -1.20 9.00
C LEU A 58 10.51 -0.83 8.70
N ARG A 59 11.00 -1.20 7.52
CA ARG A 59 12.38 -0.88 7.11
C ARG A 59 12.62 0.61 7.03
N MET A 60 11.71 1.36 6.47
CA MET A 60 11.86 2.80 6.30
C MET A 60 11.75 3.55 7.61
N LEU A 61 10.87 3.17 8.51
CA LEU A 61 10.78 3.77 9.85
C LEU A 61 12.11 3.60 10.61
N LEU A 62 12.73 2.43 10.53
CA LEU A 62 14.01 2.17 11.15
C LEU A 62 15.14 2.95 10.47
N ARG A 63 15.17 2.95 9.15
CA ARG A 63 16.23 3.60 8.35
C ARG A 63 16.22 5.11 8.49
N LEU A 64 15.02 5.72 8.48
CA LEU A 64 14.87 7.19 8.49
C LEU A 64 14.76 7.77 9.92
N GLY A 65 14.77 6.93 10.94
CA GLY A 65 14.70 7.38 12.32
C GLY A 65 13.30 7.70 12.84
N GLY A 66 12.25 7.35 12.08
CA GLY A 66 10.85 7.50 12.51
C GLY A 66 10.47 6.56 13.65
N ALA A 67 11.23 5.48 13.84
CA ALA A 67 11.12 4.59 14.98
C ALA A 67 12.54 4.26 15.49
N PRO A 68 12.78 4.29 16.82
CA PRO A 68 14.11 4.02 17.36
C PRO A 68 14.51 2.54 17.32
N ASP A 69 13.54 1.64 17.27
CA ASP A 69 13.76 0.20 17.25
C ASP A 69 12.58 -0.54 16.60
N ILE A 70 12.74 -1.85 16.43
CA ILE A 70 11.71 -2.67 15.77
C ILE A 70 10.41 -2.73 16.58
N GLN A 71 10.46 -2.67 17.89
CA GLN A 71 9.25 -2.69 18.72
C GLN A 71 8.41 -1.43 18.48
N ALA A 72 9.07 -0.27 18.40
CA ALA A 72 8.40 0.99 18.07
C ALA A 72 7.82 0.97 16.65
N ALA A 73 8.56 0.43 15.68
CA ALA A 73 8.08 0.30 14.30
C ALA A 73 6.85 -0.64 14.22
N LEU A 74 6.89 -1.77 14.93
CA LEU A 74 5.75 -2.69 15.00
C LEU A 74 4.53 -2.05 15.69
N ALA A 75 4.74 -1.20 16.68
CA ALA A 75 3.64 -0.46 17.31
C ALA A 75 2.97 0.50 16.33
N VAL A 76 3.74 1.18 15.49
CA VAL A 76 3.19 2.03 14.41
C VAL A 76 2.36 1.20 13.43
N LEU A 77 2.88 0.07 12.99
CA LEU A 77 2.16 -0.85 12.12
C LEU A 77 0.87 -1.35 12.78
N GLY A 78 0.94 -1.71 14.07
CA GLY A 78 -0.23 -2.18 14.83
C GLY A 78 -1.34 -1.14 14.92
N ALA A 79 -0.98 0.11 15.14
CA ALA A 79 -1.95 1.22 15.14
C ALA A 79 -2.61 1.38 13.76
N LEU A 80 -1.83 1.27 12.70
CA LEU A 80 -2.32 1.38 11.33
C LEU A 80 -3.28 0.23 10.98
N THR A 81 -2.90 -1.01 11.29
CA THR A 81 -3.69 -2.20 10.98
C THR A 81 -4.93 -2.34 11.86
N SER A 82 -4.96 -1.67 13.00
CA SER A 82 -6.14 -1.62 13.88
C SER A 82 -7.15 -0.54 13.47
N HIS A 83 -6.82 0.29 12.48
CA HIS A 83 -7.73 1.32 12.01
C HIS A 83 -8.99 0.70 11.39
N ALA A 84 -10.16 1.31 11.67
CA ALA A 84 -11.45 0.79 11.18
C ALA A 84 -11.53 0.66 9.66
N ARG A 85 -10.84 1.52 8.93
CA ARG A 85 -10.81 1.54 7.46
C ARG A 85 -9.76 0.60 6.87
N HIS A 86 -8.92 -0.05 7.69
CA HIS A 86 -7.86 -0.94 7.22
C HIS A 86 -8.40 -2.29 6.75
N ARG A 87 -7.82 -2.79 5.65
CA ARG A 87 -7.98 -4.15 5.15
C ARG A 87 -6.61 -4.76 4.88
N PHE A 88 -6.42 -5.98 5.32
CA PHE A 88 -5.21 -6.73 4.99
C PHE A 88 -5.41 -7.50 3.69
N TRP A 89 -4.50 -7.31 2.73
CA TRP A 89 -4.44 -8.11 1.50
C TRP A 89 -3.27 -9.07 1.59
N PRO A 90 -3.51 -10.38 1.59
CA PRO A 90 -2.42 -11.34 1.50
C PRO A 90 -1.73 -11.23 0.12
N ASP A 91 -0.47 -11.67 0.06
CA ASP A 91 0.25 -11.82 -1.21
C ASP A 91 -0.23 -13.11 -1.90
N ASP A 92 -1.46 -13.09 -2.39
CA ASP A 92 -2.16 -14.27 -2.92
C ASP A 92 -2.04 -14.44 -4.43
N ILE A 93 -1.14 -13.71 -5.06
CA ILE A 93 -0.73 -13.91 -6.44
C ILE A 93 0.79 -14.13 -6.53
N GLY A 94 1.21 -14.91 -7.52
CA GLY A 94 2.63 -15.05 -7.83
C GLY A 94 3.09 -14.02 -8.85
N TYR A 95 4.40 -13.91 -9.03
CA TYR A 95 4.99 -13.00 -10.01
C TYR A 95 4.65 -13.36 -11.46
N GLY A 96 4.21 -14.60 -11.73
CA GLY A 96 3.71 -14.96 -13.06
C GLY A 96 2.47 -14.20 -13.51
N ALA A 97 1.73 -13.60 -12.57
CA ALA A 97 0.57 -12.75 -12.86
C ALA A 97 0.94 -11.29 -13.13
N VAL A 98 2.22 -10.91 -12.95
CA VAL A 98 2.68 -9.53 -13.08
C VAL A 98 2.83 -9.17 -14.55
N LEU A 99 2.25 -8.03 -14.94
CA LEU A 99 2.44 -7.46 -16.27
C LEU A 99 3.87 -6.91 -16.39
N THR A 100 4.62 -7.40 -17.38
CA THR A 100 6.00 -7.02 -17.58
C THR A 100 6.19 -5.88 -18.58
N ARG A 101 5.12 -5.45 -19.24
CA ARG A 101 5.17 -4.38 -20.23
C ARG A 101 5.70 -3.09 -19.62
N GLY A 102 6.76 -2.55 -20.20
CA GLY A 102 7.39 -1.32 -19.76
C GLY A 102 8.35 -1.48 -18.58
N LEU A 103 8.55 -2.69 -18.05
CA LEU A 103 9.56 -2.94 -17.01
C LEU A 103 10.96 -2.87 -17.60
N GLN A 104 11.77 -1.97 -17.07
CA GLN A 104 13.13 -1.72 -17.57
C GLN A 104 14.23 -2.11 -16.58
N GLY A 105 13.89 -2.40 -15.32
CA GLY A 105 14.88 -2.73 -14.32
C GLY A 105 14.32 -3.25 -13.02
N HIS A 106 15.22 -3.67 -12.14
CA HIS A 106 14.89 -4.32 -10.87
C HIS A 106 14.05 -3.44 -9.92
N ARG A 107 14.19 -2.13 -10.00
CA ARG A 107 13.47 -1.18 -9.13
C ARG A 107 11.96 -1.15 -9.40
N GLN A 108 11.54 -1.57 -10.60
CA GLN A 108 10.15 -1.58 -11.00
C GLN A 108 9.44 -2.91 -10.69
N VAL A 109 10.17 -3.92 -10.26
CA VAL A 109 9.62 -5.27 -10.00
C VAL A 109 8.60 -5.25 -8.86
N THR A 110 8.94 -4.63 -7.74
CA THR A 110 8.02 -4.52 -6.59
C THR A 110 6.79 -3.68 -6.94
N ASP A 111 6.99 -2.57 -7.62
CA ASP A 111 5.89 -1.69 -8.05
C ASP A 111 4.92 -2.43 -8.98
N ALA A 112 5.45 -3.20 -9.93
CA ALA A 112 4.65 -4.00 -10.84
C ALA A 112 3.86 -5.09 -10.09
N TYR A 113 4.46 -5.70 -9.07
CA TYR A 113 3.76 -6.66 -8.20
C TYR A 113 2.60 -6.00 -7.44
N LEU A 114 2.83 -4.84 -6.84
CA LEU A 114 1.79 -4.12 -6.10
C LEU A 114 0.64 -3.70 -7.02
N ALA A 115 0.95 -3.27 -8.23
CA ALA A 115 -0.07 -2.95 -9.24
C ALA A 115 -0.87 -4.21 -9.61
N ALA A 116 -0.20 -5.35 -9.81
CA ALA A 116 -0.86 -6.62 -10.09
C ALA A 116 -1.75 -7.09 -8.93
N LEU A 117 -1.29 -6.91 -7.69
CA LEU A 117 -2.06 -7.24 -6.50
C LEU A 117 -3.32 -6.37 -6.40
N ALA A 118 -3.20 -5.08 -6.68
CA ALA A 118 -4.34 -4.17 -6.70
C ALA A 118 -5.35 -4.56 -7.80
N ARG A 119 -4.89 -4.94 -8.98
CA ARG A 119 -5.78 -5.45 -10.05
C ARG A 119 -6.48 -6.73 -9.62
N HIS A 120 -5.76 -7.64 -8.97
CA HIS A 120 -6.32 -8.92 -8.50
C HIS A 120 -7.44 -8.70 -7.48
N HIS A 121 -7.28 -7.75 -6.58
CA HIS A 121 -8.29 -7.40 -5.59
C HIS A 121 -9.33 -6.39 -6.10
N HIS A 122 -9.27 -6.01 -7.36
CA HIS A 122 -10.17 -5.01 -7.97
C HIS A 122 -10.16 -3.66 -7.25
N GLY A 123 -9.03 -3.33 -6.62
CA GLY A 123 -8.81 -2.06 -5.95
C GLY A 123 -7.90 -1.13 -6.73
N ARG A 124 -7.30 -0.20 -6.05
CA ARG A 124 -6.33 0.75 -6.61
C ARG A 124 -5.04 0.74 -5.82
N LEU A 125 -3.97 1.22 -6.44
CA LEU A 125 -2.66 1.44 -5.80
C LEU A 125 -2.43 2.95 -5.68
N VAL A 126 -2.25 3.43 -4.46
CA VAL A 126 -2.00 4.85 -4.18
C VAL A 126 -0.52 5.06 -3.94
N THR A 127 0.08 6.00 -4.64
CA THR A 127 1.52 6.23 -4.65
C THR A 127 1.88 7.70 -4.81
N PHE A 128 3.09 8.08 -4.37
CA PHE A 128 3.74 9.34 -4.73
C PHE A 128 4.64 9.22 -5.96
N ASP A 129 4.86 8.01 -6.45
CA ASP A 129 5.79 7.74 -7.55
C ASP A 129 5.12 8.00 -8.90
N ARG A 130 5.59 9.04 -9.60
CA ARG A 130 5.07 9.43 -10.91
C ARG A 130 5.31 8.37 -11.98
N GLY A 131 6.46 7.71 -11.93
CA GLY A 131 6.80 6.65 -12.88
C GLY A 131 5.88 5.45 -12.74
N LEU A 132 5.62 5.03 -11.49
CA LEU A 132 4.68 3.96 -11.19
C LEU A 132 3.27 4.32 -11.68
N ALA A 133 2.79 5.51 -11.34
CA ALA A 133 1.46 5.98 -11.74
C ALA A 133 1.31 6.05 -13.26
N ALA A 134 2.35 6.49 -13.97
CA ALA A 134 2.33 6.55 -15.44
C ALA A 134 2.32 5.15 -16.06
N LEU A 135 3.14 4.23 -15.53
CA LEU A 135 3.27 2.87 -16.07
C LEU A 135 2.01 2.02 -15.82
N HIS A 136 1.36 2.23 -14.69
CA HIS A 136 0.19 1.47 -14.25
C HIS A 136 -1.05 2.35 -14.09
N GLY A 137 -1.27 3.26 -15.03
CA GLY A 137 -2.35 4.26 -14.97
C GLY A 137 -3.75 3.69 -14.88
N ASP A 138 -3.95 2.42 -15.27
CA ASP A 138 -5.22 1.71 -15.13
C ASP A 138 -5.62 1.46 -13.68
N VAL A 139 -4.64 1.36 -12.77
CA VAL A 139 -4.87 0.95 -11.38
C VAL A 139 -4.23 1.88 -10.36
N ALA A 140 -3.22 2.65 -10.75
CA ALA A 140 -2.49 3.52 -9.83
C ALA A 140 -3.10 4.93 -9.78
N THR A 141 -3.13 5.50 -8.58
CA THR A 141 -3.51 6.88 -8.31
C THR A 141 -2.32 7.62 -7.71
N LEU A 142 -1.90 8.69 -8.37
CA LEU A 142 -0.87 9.57 -7.87
C LEU A 142 -1.45 10.58 -6.89
N ILE A 143 -0.81 10.73 -5.73
CA ILE A 143 -1.11 11.79 -4.74
C ILE A 143 0.08 12.72 -4.59
N GLY A 144 -0.19 13.99 -4.36
CA GLY A 144 0.84 15.02 -4.20
C GLY A 144 0.86 16.07 -5.28
#